data_5f3788982b0133d620ac3aa44699c275
#
_entry.id   5f3788982b0133d620ac3aa44699c275
#
_cell.length_a   1.000
_cell.length_b   1.000
_cell.length_c   1.000
_cell.angle_alpha   90.00
_cell.angle_beta   90.00
_cell.angle_gamma   90.00
#
_symmetry.space_group_name_H-M   'P 1'
#
loop_
_entity.id
_entity.type
_entity.pdbx_description
1 polymer ?
#
loop_
_entity_poly.entity_id
_entity_poly.type
_entity_poly.pdbx_seq_one_letter_code
_entity_poly.pdbx_strand_id
1 'polypeptide(L)'
;MEKNKKLGINLMEKVKKIEKKILKRSIEVIEKKLISEGDKVLIAFSGGPDSVFLYNFLKFLKSRILMEISLVYVNHNLRTDVENDLEFVKKFASENDVDCYIQSVDVKKYSKENKKSLELAARELRYEAIEEVRKNIGYNKIATGHNMDDNVETFIFRLLRGTSMNGLKGIPEVRENIVRPILGFEKSEILYFLKSRNWEYLVDYTNNENDYTRNFIRNEIFPCFERVNPDFRRKVESLIVEINERNFAGAEKFENEKNLEEKSFEIIKKNEVNQKDELSFLLKKNNVQVSREKIEQIFRSFFNKNGELKNAGTKEFYLGENKILQNVYGKLEIVKILNRNTKEDLESDKNRILSDKTIILKENQSIKWYNYKITLYENIENFKKDENAEYAIFKVDDRIENGEFFVRNRKDGDRISLKNLGHKKVKKILIDEKVPKGERDFVPIVGVKVSRVQNNLEFSSDDVKLENENTNEVTEILAISDIKFSKFLEKIQENEIEKEIKKSGNGSKSKLLVIGRKNGRER
;
A
#
# COMPACT_ATOMS: atom_id res chain seq x y z
N MET A 1 39.30 -35.68 42.33
CA MET A 1 40.02 -34.55 41.70
C MET A 1 39.87 -34.48 40.18
N GLU A 2 40.01 -35.59 39.43
CA GLU A 2 39.86 -35.57 37.94
C GLU A 2 38.52 -35.15 37.39
N LYS A 3 37.37 -35.55 38.02
CA LYS A 3 36.05 -35.11 37.63
C LYS A 3 35.86 -33.58 37.71
N ASN A 4 36.41 -32.97 38.75
CA ASN A 4 36.34 -31.51 38.93
C ASN A 4 37.23 -30.75 37.95
N LYS A 5 38.41 -31.32 37.57
CA LYS A 5 39.27 -30.76 36.52
C LYS A 5 38.62 -30.85 35.13
N LYS A 6 38.00 -31.99 34.75
CA LYS A 6 37.26 -32.15 33.50
C LYS A 6 36.05 -31.24 33.44
N LEU A 7 35.31 -31.04 34.53
CA LEU A 7 34.20 -30.12 34.62
C LEU A 7 34.65 -28.67 34.40
N GLY A 8 35.77 -28.26 35.04
CA GLY A 8 36.33 -26.91 34.88
C GLY A 8 36.83 -26.62 33.46
N ILE A 9 37.46 -27.61 32.81
CA ILE A 9 37.95 -27.48 31.42
C ILE A 9 36.73 -27.31 30.47
N ASN A 10 35.68 -28.10 30.63
CA ASN A 10 34.46 -28.03 29.80
C ASN A 10 33.72 -26.68 29.98
N LEU A 11 33.71 -26.13 31.21
CA LEU A 11 33.18 -24.81 31.52
C LEU A 11 33.96 -23.68 30.80
N MET A 12 35.30 -23.73 30.86
CA MET A 12 36.14 -22.74 30.16
C MET A 12 35.99 -22.79 28.63
N GLU A 13 35.88 -23.97 28.06
CA GLU A 13 35.70 -24.14 26.61
C GLU A 13 34.36 -23.57 26.15
N LYS A 14 33.27 -23.76 26.93
CA LYS A 14 31.96 -23.20 26.63
C LYS A 14 31.95 -21.67 26.66
N VAL A 15 32.63 -21.06 27.67
CA VAL A 15 32.77 -19.59 27.74
C VAL A 15 33.53 -19.06 26.52
N LYS A 16 34.68 -19.66 26.17
CA LYS A 16 35.46 -19.28 24.99
C LYS A 16 34.68 -19.39 23.69
N LYS A 17 33.78 -20.38 23.57
CA LYS A 17 32.91 -20.53 22.41
C LYS A 17 31.92 -19.37 22.31
N ILE A 18 31.31 -18.95 23.43
CA ILE A 18 30.39 -17.82 23.46
C ILE A 18 31.14 -16.51 23.17
N GLU A 19 32.33 -16.31 23.70
CA GLU A 19 33.18 -15.13 23.40
C GLU A 19 33.49 -15.01 21.90
N LYS A 20 33.85 -16.13 21.26
CA LYS A 20 34.08 -16.19 19.80
C LYS A 20 32.77 -15.80 19.05
N LYS A 21 31.61 -16.25 19.54
CA LYS A 21 30.32 -15.93 18.96
C LYS A 21 29.99 -14.43 19.13
N ILE A 22 30.29 -13.85 20.30
CA ILE A 22 30.14 -12.39 20.55
C ILE A 22 31.01 -11.61 19.56
N LEU A 23 32.29 -12.02 19.40
CA LEU A 23 33.19 -11.36 18.47
C LEU A 23 32.69 -11.45 17.03
N LYS A 24 32.31 -12.63 16.56
CA LYS A 24 31.75 -12.81 15.23
C LYS A 24 30.52 -11.96 15.03
N ARG A 25 29.57 -11.99 15.98
CA ARG A 25 28.33 -11.23 15.91
C ARG A 25 28.57 -9.72 15.92
N SER A 26 29.56 -9.24 16.66
CA SER A 26 29.91 -7.81 16.67
C SER A 26 30.38 -7.33 15.29
N ILE A 27 31.13 -8.15 14.55
CA ILE A 27 31.54 -7.86 13.17
C ILE A 27 30.32 -7.83 12.26
N GLU A 28 29.45 -8.85 12.31
CA GLU A 28 28.22 -8.90 11.52
C GLU A 28 27.29 -7.70 11.75
N VAL A 29 27.19 -7.22 13.01
CA VAL A 29 26.38 -6.05 13.36
C VAL A 29 26.87 -4.79 12.67
N ILE A 30 28.20 -4.64 12.55
CA ILE A 30 28.84 -3.51 11.86
C ILE A 30 28.68 -3.66 10.33
N GLU A 31 29.04 -4.82 9.78
CA GLU A 31 28.99 -5.10 8.33
C GLU A 31 27.58 -4.93 7.75
N LYS A 32 26.58 -5.44 8.47
CA LYS A 32 25.16 -5.28 8.10
C LYS A 32 24.60 -3.89 8.41
N LYS A 33 25.39 -2.98 8.95
CA LYS A 33 24.99 -1.62 9.35
C LYS A 33 23.80 -1.60 10.33
N LEU A 34 23.66 -2.63 11.17
CA LEU A 34 22.68 -2.58 12.26
C LEU A 34 23.04 -1.44 13.21
N ILE A 35 24.33 -1.33 13.51
CA ILE A 35 24.94 -0.23 14.29
C ILE A 35 26.18 0.21 13.53
N SER A 36 26.32 1.53 13.35
CA SER A 36 27.40 2.17 12.62
C SER A 36 28.15 3.15 13.50
N GLU A 37 29.32 3.57 13.05
CA GLU A 37 30.08 4.63 13.71
C GLU A 37 29.25 5.94 13.78
N GLY A 38 29.28 6.59 14.94
CA GLY A 38 28.49 7.81 15.23
C GLY A 38 27.05 7.56 15.70
N ASP A 39 26.60 6.29 15.73
CA ASP A 39 25.25 5.99 16.22
C ASP A 39 25.09 6.28 17.72
N LYS A 40 23.91 6.79 18.08
CA LYS A 40 23.44 6.99 19.44
C LYS A 40 22.34 5.98 19.74
N VAL A 41 22.63 4.99 20.58
CA VAL A 41 21.80 3.81 20.79
C VAL A 41 21.12 3.84 22.17
N LEU A 42 19.80 3.91 22.20
CA LEU A 42 18.98 3.79 23.40
C LEU A 42 18.63 2.32 23.64
N ILE A 43 19.07 1.75 24.76
CA ILE A 43 18.81 0.34 25.11
C ILE A 43 17.51 0.26 25.90
N ALA A 44 16.54 -0.55 25.41
CA ALA A 44 15.37 -0.94 26.17
C ALA A 44 15.80 -1.90 27.30
N PHE A 45 16.03 -1.36 28.48
CA PHE A 45 16.64 -2.05 29.62
C PHE A 45 15.58 -2.40 30.67
N SER A 46 15.30 -3.70 30.82
CA SER A 46 14.35 -4.19 31.83
C SER A 46 15.03 -4.71 33.12
N GLY A 47 16.37 -4.70 33.19
CA GLY A 47 17.11 -5.35 34.26
C GLY A 47 17.22 -6.88 34.12
N GLY A 48 16.39 -7.49 33.27
CA GLY A 48 16.42 -8.94 33.03
C GLY A 48 17.65 -9.39 32.23
N PRO A 49 17.93 -10.72 32.19
CA PRO A 49 19.19 -11.26 31.68
C PRO A 49 19.47 -10.87 30.23
N ASP A 50 18.46 -10.79 29.36
CA ASP A 50 18.66 -10.42 27.96
C ASP A 50 19.08 -8.96 27.81
N SER A 51 18.50 -8.06 28.61
CA SER A 51 18.86 -6.63 28.58
C SER A 51 20.24 -6.37 29.18
N VAL A 52 20.63 -7.10 30.24
CA VAL A 52 21.98 -7.03 30.81
C VAL A 52 23.02 -7.56 29.82
N PHE A 53 22.74 -8.67 29.16
CA PHE A 53 23.61 -9.21 28.12
C PHE A 53 23.72 -8.27 26.93
N LEU A 54 22.61 -7.69 26.46
CA LEU A 54 22.58 -6.70 25.39
C LEU A 54 23.45 -5.48 25.72
N TYR A 55 23.31 -4.92 26.93
CA TYR A 55 24.15 -3.81 27.36
C TYR A 55 25.65 -4.15 27.27
N ASN A 56 26.05 -5.30 27.82
CA ASN A 56 27.45 -5.72 27.80
C ASN A 56 27.96 -6.03 26.38
N PHE A 57 27.11 -6.56 25.51
CA PHE A 57 27.41 -6.73 24.10
C PHE A 57 27.67 -5.37 23.41
N LEU A 58 26.80 -4.38 23.66
CA LEU A 58 26.96 -3.04 23.10
C LEU A 58 28.14 -2.28 23.72
N LYS A 59 28.41 -2.45 25.00
CA LYS A 59 29.64 -1.95 25.66
C LYS A 59 30.90 -2.52 25.00
N PHE A 60 30.91 -3.81 24.66
CA PHE A 60 31.98 -4.43 23.89
C PHE A 60 32.06 -3.85 22.46
N LEU A 61 30.94 -3.60 21.79
CA LEU A 61 30.91 -2.97 20.48
C LEU A 61 31.44 -1.51 20.53
N LYS A 62 31.06 -0.74 21.56
CA LYS A 62 31.56 0.62 21.81
C LYS A 62 33.09 0.69 21.94
N SER A 63 33.76 -0.37 22.38
CA SER A 63 35.22 -0.43 22.40
C SER A 63 35.88 -0.59 21.00
N ARG A 64 35.07 -0.75 19.95
CA ARG A 64 35.52 -0.99 18.57
C ARG A 64 35.11 0.08 17.57
N ILE A 65 33.99 0.74 17.81
CA ILE A 65 33.48 1.84 17.01
C ILE A 65 33.03 2.98 17.91
N LEU A 66 33.14 4.20 17.42
CA LEU A 66 32.65 5.37 18.14
C LEU A 66 31.12 5.35 18.16
N MET A 67 30.51 5.24 19.34
CA MET A 67 29.05 5.27 19.53
C MET A 67 28.68 5.71 20.94
N GLU A 68 27.47 6.23 21.11
CA GLU A 68 26.90 6.57 22.42
C GLU A 68 25.86 5.51 22.83
N ILE A 69 25.77 5.24 24.13
CA ILE A 69 24.83 4.28 24.71
C ILE A 69 24.17 4.91 25.91
N SER A 70 22.83 4.82 25.99
CA SER A 70 22.05 5.12 27.19
C SER A 70 20.98 4.07 27.41
N LEU A 71 20.43 4.00 28.61
CA LEU A 71 19.40 3.04 28.99
C LEU A 71 18.05 3.75 29.10
N VAL A 72 16.97 3.02 28.80
CA VAL A 72 15.60 3.40 29.15
C VAL A 72 14.90 2.24 29.84
N TYR A 73 14.40 2.49 31.04
CA TYR A 73 13.55 1.59 31.80
C TYR A 73 12.11 2.09 31.76
N VAL A 74 11.16 1.20 31.42
CA VAL A 74 9.73 1.53 31.40
C VAL A 74 9.02 0.74 32.49
N ASN A 75 8.54 1.46 33.50
CA ASN A 75 7.71 0.90 34.55
C ASN A 75 6.25 0.80 34.08
N HIS A 76 5.70 -0.40 34.07
CA HIS A 76 4.33 -0.67 33.64
C HIS A 76 3.26 -0.48 34.73
N ASN A 77 3.67 -0.20 35.98
CA ASN A 77 2.79 -0.07 37.16
C ASN A 77 1.81 -1.26 37.35
N LEU A 78 2.26 -2.46 36.98
CA LEU A 78 1.45 -3.67 37.13
C LEU A 78 1.72 -4.43 38.43
N ARG A 79 2.88 -4.19 39.08
CA ARG A 79 3.36 -4.87 40.28
C ARG A 79 3.53 -3.92 41.46
N THR A 80 3.53 -4.50 42.67
CA THR A 80 3.75 -3.77 43.91
C THR A 80 5.23 -3.66 44.32
N ASP A 81 6.10 -4.52 43.77
CA ASP A 81 7.54 -4.64 44.06
C ASP A 81 8.47 -3.92 43.06
N VAL A 82 7.92 -2.94 42.36
CA VAL A 82 8.65 -2.12 41.35
C VAL A 82 9.85 -1.36 41.95
N GLU A 83 9.83 -1.07 43.27
CA GLU A 83 10.90 -0.36 43.93
C GLU A 83 12.24 -1.12 43.82
N ASN A 84 12.23 -2.44 43.96
CA ASN A 84 13.43 -3.26 43.82
C ASN A 84 14.00 -3.22 42.42
N ASP A 85 13.13 -3.24 41.40
CA ASP A 85 13.52 -3.15 39.99
C ASP A 85 14.15 -1.77 39.71
N LEU A 86 13.57 -0.71 40.22
CA LEU A 86 14.08 0.66 40.07
C LEU A 86 15.43 0.84 40.77
N GLU A 87 15.60 0.29 41.98
CA GLU A 87 16.86 0.32 42.71
C GLU A 87 17.95 -0.40 41.92
N PHE A 88 17.67 -1.63 41.43
CA PHE A 88 18.60 -2.39 40.58
C PHE A 88 19.01 -1.60 39.33
N VAL A 89 18.04 -1.02 38.61
CA VAL A 89 18.32 -0.26 37.38
C VAL A 89 19.17 0.98 37.66
N LYS A 90 18.89 1.72 38.71
CA LYS A 90 19.69 2.88 39.12
C LYS A 90 21.11 2.50 39.55
N LYS A 91 21.24 1.43 40.36
CA LYS A 91 22.52 0.86 40.76
C LYS A 91 23.33 0.45 39.54
N PHE A 92 22.72 -0.33 38.62
CA PHE A 92 23.38 -0.78 37.39
C PHE A 92 23.88 0.40 36.54
N ALA A 93 23.05 1.43 36.36
CA ALA A 93 23.44 2.61 35.59
C ALA A 93 24.60 3.34 36.21
N SER A 94 24.59 3.55 37.54
CA SER A 94 25.68 4.20 38.30
C SER A 94 26.98 3.41 38.23
N GLU A 95 26.92 2.09 38.45
CA GLU A 95 28.12 1.21 38.40
C GLU A 95 28.77 1.13 37.02
N ASN A 96 28.01 1.35 35.97
CA ASN A 96 28.47 1.29 34.59
C ASN A 96 28.72 2.67 33.95
N ASP A 97 28.53 3.76 34.67
CA ASP A 97 28.67 5.14 34.19
C ASP A 97 27.90 5.36 32.88
N VAL A 98 26.58 5.04 32.91
CA VAL A 98 25.70 5.16 31.78
C VAL A 98 24.38 5.86 32.14
N ASP A 99 23.95 6.82 31.32
CA ASP A 99 22.69 7.51 31.51
C ASP A 99 21.50 6.56 31.45
N CYS A 100 20.58 6.71 32.38
CA CYS A 100 19.37 5.89 32.44
C CYS A 100 18.12 6.77 32.59
N TYR A 101 17.22 6.66 31.62
CA TYR A 101 15.93 7.33 31.58
C TYR A 101 14.84 6.40 32.11
N ILE A 102 14.06 6.87 33.07
CA ILE A 102 12.98 6.09 33.69
C ILE A 102 11.64 6.67 33.25
N GLN A 103 10.80 5.86 32.65
CA GLN A 103 9.44 6.20 32.24
C GLN A 103 8.42 5.36 33.01
N SER A 104 7.26 5.94 33.30
CA SER A 104 6.18 5.26 33.98
C SER A 104 4.91 5.34 33.14
N VAL A 105 4.25 4.20 32.91
CA VAL A 105 3.04 4.11 32.08
C VAL A 105 1.90 3.40 32.83
N ASP A 106 0.66 3.83 32.61
CA ASP A 106 -0.53 3.20 33.20
C ASP A 106 -1.18 2.24 32.21
N VAL A 107 -0.71 0.99 32.25
CA VAL A 107 -1.20 -0.08 31.37
C VAL A 107 -2.66 -0.42 31.64
N LYS A 108 -3.11 -0.40 32.91
CA LYS A 108 -4.49 -0.76 33.28
C LYS A 108 -5.50 0.23 32.71
N LYS A 109 -5.20 1.52 32.81
CA LYS A 109 -6.03 2.58 32.25
C LYS A 109 -6.10 2.48 30.73
N TYR A 110 -4.95 2.39 30.07
CA TYR A 110 -4.87 2.30 28.61
C TYR A 110 -5.58 1.07 28.04
N SER A 111 -5.43 -0.11 28.70
CA SER A 111 -6.11 -1.35 28.32
C SER A 111 -7.64 -1.18 28.34
N LYS A 112 -8.20 -0.57 29.39
CA LYS A 112 -9.64 -0.33 29.52
C LYS A 112 -10.17 0.65 28.48
N GLU A 113 -9.50 1.79 28.30
CA GLU A 113 -9.91 2.83 27.36
C GLU A 113 -9.89 2.36 25.91
N ASN A 114 -8.88 1.57 25.54
CA ASN A 114 -8.69 1.10 24.17
C ASN A 114 -9.23 -0.32 23.90
N LYS A 115 -9.86 -0.98 24.90
CA LYS A 115 -10.40 -2.34 24.81
C LYS A 115 -9.37 -3.36 24.30
N LYS A 116 -8.14 -3.27 24.79
CA LYS A 116 -7.01 -4.14 24.42
C LYS A 116 -6.66 -5.08 25.58
N SER A 117 -6.03 -6.22 25.27
CA SER A 117 -5.44 -7.05 26.31
C SER A 117 -4.33 -6.30 27.06
N LEU A 118 -4.09 -6.66 28.34
CA LEU A 118 -3.02 -6.05 29.14
C LEU A 118 -1.64 -6.23 28.49
N GLU A 119 -1.37 -7.38 27.87
CA GLU A 119 -0.12 -7.65 27.14
C GLU A 119 0.08 -6.68 25.96
N LEU A 120 -0.97 -6.52 25.14
CA LEU A 120 -0.92 -5.63 23.99
C LEU A 120 -0.76 -4.16 24.43
N ALA A 121 -1.52 -3.75 25.44
CA ALA A 121 -1.45 -2.42 26.04
C ALA A 121 -0.06 -2.12 26.60
N ALA A 122 0.50 -3.04 27.39
CA ALA A 122 1.86 -2.92 27.93
C ALA A 122 2.92 -2.81 26.84
N ARG A 123 2.77 -3.62 25.79
CA ARG A 123 3.68 -3.60 24.64
C ARG A 123 3.63 -2.27 23.88
N GLU A 124 2.45 -1.77 23.57
CA GLU A 124 2.28 -0.49 22.85
C GLU A 124 2.86 0.66 23.67
N LEU A 125 2.42 0.83 24.91
CA LEU A 125 2.90 1.90 25.79
C LEU A 125 4.41 1.85 26.01
N ARG A 126 4.99 0.66 26.11
CA ARG A 126 6.44 0.51 26.22
C ARG A 126 7.16 1.07 25.00
N TYR A 127 6.71 0.73 23.79
CA TYR A 127 7.35 1.24 22.57
C TYR A 127 7.14 2.75 22.40
N GLU A 128 5.96 3.27 22.74
CA GLU A 128 5.68 4.71 22.72
C GLU A 128 6.60 5.47 23.68
N ALA A 129 6.72 5.02 24.94
CA ALA A 129 7.58 5.64 25.94
C ALA A 129 9.07 5.60 25.54
N ILE A 130 9.56 4.49 25.01
CA ILE A 130 10.95 4.37 24.53
C ILE A 130 11.21 5.31 23.34
N GLU A 131 10.27 5.38 22.40
CA GLU A 131 10.40 6.25 21.22
C GLU A 131 10.35 7.75 21.60
N GLU A 132 9.53 8.11 22.58
CA GLU A 132 9.48 9.46 23.12
C GLU A 132 10.82 9.87 23.74
N VAL A 133 11.40 9.01 24.61
CA VAL A 133 12.72 9.25 25.19
C VAL A 133 13.77 9.38 24.10
N ARG A 134 13.80 8.45 23.14
CA ARG A 134 14.76 8.48 22.03
C ARG A 134 14.75 9.81 21.29
N LYS A 135 13.54 10.32 20.96
CA LYS A 135 13.39 11.62 20.27
C LYS A 135 13.88 12.78 21.12
N ASN A 136 13.50 12.80 22.41
CA ASN A 136 13.82 13.89 23.32
C ASN A 136 15.34 14.04 23.56
N ILE A 137 16.09 12.92 23.58
CA ILE A 137 17.55 12.95 23.76
C ILE A 137 18.33 12.97 22.43
N GLY A 138 17.63 12.99 21.28
CA GLY A 138 18.26 13.04 19.95
C GLY A 138 18.99 11.77 19.55
N TYR A 139 18.56 10.59 20.02
CA TYR A 139 19.15 9.31 19.67
C TYR A 139 18.54 8.78 18.38
N ASN A 140 19.31 8.05 17.56
CA ASN A 140 18.88 7.58 16.26
C ASN A 140 18.50 6.09 16.23
N LYS A 141 18.86 5.29 17.25
CA LYS A 141 18.55 3.86 17.33
C LYS A 141 18.03 3.43 18.69
N ILE A 142 17.19 2.39 18.69
CA ILE A 142 16.73 1.67 19.87
C ILE A 142 17.23 0.23 19.76
N ALA A 143 17.94 -0.26 20.76
CA ALA A 143 18.33 -1.67 20.84
C ALA A 143 17.43 -2.44 21.80
N THR A 144 16.95 -3.62 21.36
CA THR A 144 16.09 -4.49 22.18
C THR A 144 16.72 -5.87 22.37
N GLY A 145 16.51 -6.46 23.55
CA GLY A 145 17.09 -7.73 23.98
C GLY A 145 16.40 -8.98 23.42
N HIS A 146 15.84 -8.95 22.20
CA HIS A 146 15.29 -10.15 21.58
C HIS A 146 16.42 -11.13 21.22
N ASN A 147 16.22 -12.40 21.55
CA ASN A 147 17.16 -13.48 21.38
C ASN A 147 16.65 -14.57 20.41
N MET A 148 17.41 -15.65 20.20
CA MET A 148 17.05 -16.75 19.29
C MET A 148 15.76 -17.46 19.75
N ASP A 149 15.58 -17.67 21.07
CA ASP A 149 14.39 -18.34 21.59
C ASP A 149 13.12 -17.54 21.26
N ASP A 150 13.16 -16.19 21.36
CA ASP A 150 12.05 -15.31 20.96
C ASP A 150 11.76 -15.40 19.45
N ASN A 151 12.81 -15.57 18.64
CA ASN A 151 12.69 -15.70 17.19
C ASN A 151 12.01 -17.03 16.82
N VAL A 152 12.46 -18.13 17.42
CA VAL A 152 11.88 -19.47 17.25
C VAL A 152 10.44 -19.51 17.78
N GLU A 153 10.17 -18.91 18.93
CA GLU A 153 8.82 -18.78 19.50
C GLU A 153 7.89 -18.04 18.53
N THR A 154 8.35 -16.92 17.97
CA THR A 154 7.58 -16.15 17.00
C THR A 154 7.31 -16.94 15.71
N PHE A 155 8.28 -17.73 15.25
CA PHE A 155 8.13 -18.61 14.10
C PHE A 155 7.05 -19.67 14.37
N ILE A 156 7.14 -20.42 15.47
CA ILE A 156 6.18 -21.46 15.84
C ILE A 156 4.79 -20.87 16.06
N PHE A 157 4.68 -19.75 16.76
CA PHE A 157 3.42 -19.06 16.97
C PHE A 157 2.72 -18.68 15.65
N ARG A 158 3.47 -18.16 14.69
CA ARG A 158 2.93 -17.79 13.37
C ARG A 158 2.60 -19.01 12.53
N LEU A 159 3.41 -20.07 12.61
CA LEU A 159 3.15 -21.35 11.95
C LEU A 159 1.82 -21.96 12.42
N LEU A 160 1.59 -22.01 13.73
CA LEU A 160 0.36 -22.54 14.33
C LEU A 160 -0.88 -21.73 13.95
N ARG A 161 -0.75 -20.42 13.76
CA ARG A 161 -1.85 -19.55 13.30
C ARG A 161 -2.11 -19.62 11.80
N GLY A 162 -1.25 -20.26 11.06
CA GLY A 162 -1.28 -20.25 9.60
C GLY A 162 -0.81 -18.92 9.04
N THR A 163 0.29 -18.93 8.31
CA THR A 163 0.87 -17.73 7.69
C THR A 163 1.52 -18.08 6.35
N SER A 164 1.80 -17.07 5.53
CA SER A 164 2.62 -17.23 4.32
C SER A 164 4.09 -17.40 4.67
N MET A 165 4.91 -17.80 3.68
CA MET A 165 6.39 -17.83 3.82
C MET A 165 6.95 -16.51 4.31
N ASN A 166 6.40 -15.38 3.87
CA ASN A 166 6.78 -14.06 4.35
C ASN A 166 6.50 -13.85 5.85
N GLY A 167 5.47 -14.47 6.39
CA GLY A 167 5.17 -14.43 7.82
C GLY A 167 6.12 -15.30 8.66
N LEU A 168 6.77 -16.31 8.06
CA LEU A 168 7.72 -17.22 8.72
C LEU A 168 9.16 -16.66 8.81
N LYS A 169 9.42 -15.43 8.36
CA LYS A 169 10.74 -14.77 8.44
C LYS A 169 11.24 -14.50 9.87
N GLY A 170 10.46 -14.87 10.89
CA GLY A 170 10.81 -14.60 12.28
C GLY A 170 10.75 -13.11 12.65
N ILE A 171 11.59 -12.73 13.61
CA ILE A 171 11.74 -11.35 14.08
C ILE A 171 12.83 -10.68 13.22
N PRO A 172 12.57 -9.55 12.55
CA PRO A 172 13.60 -8.87 11.75
C PRO A 172 14.71 -8.29 12.64
N GLU A 173 15.97 -8.37 12.19
CA GLU A 173 17.11 -7.77 12.88
C GLU A 173 17.00 -6.25 12.99
N VAL A 174 16.40 -5.62 11.97
CA VAL A 174 16.12 -4.17 11.90
C VAL A 174 14.66 -3.95 11.56
N ARG A 175 14.03 -3.02 12.27
CA ARG A 175 12.71 -2.50 11.94
C ARG A 175 12.69 -1.00 12.25
N GLU A 176 12.70 -0.18 11.19
CA GLU A 176 12.82 1.28 11.34
C GLU A 176 14.10 1.64 12.14
N ASN A 177 13.95 2.27 13.29
CA ASN A 177 15.03 2.62 14.21
C ASN A 177 15.34 1.54 15.26
N ILE A 178 14.61 0.44 15.28
CA ILE A 178 14.79 -0.66 16.25
C ILE A 178 15.74 -1.71 15.69
N VAL A 179 16.79 -2.00 16.46
CA VAL A 179 17.79 -3.04 16.15
C VAL A 179 17.81 -4.15 17.21
N ARG A 180 18.19 -5.37 16.80
CA ARG A 180 18.22 -6.57 17.66
C ARG A 180 19.57 -7.27 17.56
N PRO A 181 20.60 -6.70 18.19
CA PRO A 181 21.97 -7.17 18.02
C PRO A 181 22.19 -8.60 18.51
N ILE A 182 21.44 -9.04 19.51
CA ILE A 182 21.62 -10.34 20.15
C ILE A 182 20.65 -11.43 19.68
N LEU A 183 19.96 -11.21 18.57
CA LEU A 183 18.94 -12.13 18.05
C LEU A 183 19.48 -13.54 17.73
N GLY A 184 20.75 -13.66 17.43
CA GLY A 184 21.40 -14.95 17.16
C GLY A 184 21.87 -15.74 18.39
N PHE A 185 21.67 -15.23 19.63
CA PHE A 185 22.08 -15.94 20.86
C PHE A 185 20.90 -16.70 21.48
N GLU A 186 21.16 -17.95 21.90
CA GLU A 186 20.22 -18.74 22.69
C GLU A 186 20.11 -18.18 24.12
N LYS A 187 18.94 -18.28 24.72
CA LYS A 187 18.71 -17.91 26.12
C LYS A 187 19.65 -18.64 27.06
N SER A 188 19.90 -19.92 26.80
CA SER A 188 20.84 -20.77 27.56
C SER A 188 22.30 -20.26 27.48
N GLU A 189 22.73 -19.75 26.32
CA GLU A 189 24.06 -19.14 26.14
C GLU A 189 24.18 -17.83 26.92
N ILE A 190 23.14 -17.00 26.87
CA ILE A 190 23.07 -15.73 27.60
C ILE A 190 23.18 -15.97 29.11
N LEU A 191 22.31 -16.80 29.68
CA LEU A 191 22.33 -17.11 31.10
C LEU A 191 23.66 -17.71 31.56
N TYR A 192 24.22 -18.65 30.76
CA TYR A 192 25.49 -19.26 31.07
C TYR A 192 26.62 -18.22 31.09
N PHE A 193 26.66 -17.31 30.11
CA PHE A 193 27.69 -16.28 30.02
C PHE A 193 27.59 -15.28 31.18
N LEU A 194 26.38 -14.78 31.51
CA LEU A 194 26.15 -13.87 32.65
C LEU A 194 26.65 -14.52 33.96
N LYS A 195 26.26 -15.78 34.18
CA LYS A 195 26.72 -16.54 35.38
C LYS A 195 28.22 -16.67 35.42
N SER A 196 28.88 -16.95 34.27
CA SER A 196 30.36 -17.11 34.21
C SER A 196 31.12 -15.81 34.51
N ARG A 197 30.45 -14.66 34.35
CA ARG A 197 31.00 -13.31 34.62
C ARG A 197 30.53 -12.72 35.95
N ASN A 198 29.71 -13.46 36.71
CA ASN A 198 29.07 -13.00 37.95
C ASN A 198 28.30 -11.68 37.75
N TRP A 199 27.64 -11.53 36.58
CA TRP A 199 26.82 -10.35 36.31
C TRP A 199 25.42 -10.58 36.89
N GLU A 200 24.97 -9.62 37.73
CA GLU A 200 23.66 -9.63 38.34
C GLU A 200 22.58 -9.25 37.31
N TYR A 201 21.37 -9.81 37.48
CA TYR A 201 20.19 -9.47 36.71
C TYR A 201 18.91 -9.77 37.49
N LEU A 202 17.82 -9.12 37.15
CA LEU A 202 16.51 -9.35 37.75
C LEU A 202 15.89 -10.63 37.19
N VAL A 203 15.26 -11.42 38.06
CA VAL A 203 14.50 -12.62 37.67
C VAL A 203 13.02 -12.28 37.76
N ASP A 204 12.33 -12.34 36.63
CA ASP A 204 10.91 -12.10 36.52
C ASP A 204 10.14 -13.40 36.76
N TYR A 205 9.53 -13.56 37.92
CA TYR A 205 8.74 -14.74 38.32
C TYR A 205 7.42 -14.88 37.58
N THR A 206 6.85 -13.82 36.98
CA THR A 206 5.58 -13.86 36.21
C THR A 206 5.72 -14.55 34.88
N ASN A 207 6.93 -14.79 34.39
CA ASN A 207 7.17 -15.55 33.16
C ASN A 207 6.73 -17.04 33.25
N ASN A 208 6.38 -17.53 34.43
CA ASN A 208 5.93 -18.91 34.65
C ASN A 208 4.41 -19.11 34.52
N GLU A 209 3.63 -18.04 34.35
CA GLU A 209 2.17 -18.13 34.17
C GLU A 209 1.85 -18.46 32.71
N ASN A 210 1.09 -19.57 32.50
CA ASN A 210 0.73 -20.05 31.15
C ASN A 210 -0.49 -19.33 30.54
N ASP A 211 -0.91 -18.20 31.09
CA ASP A 211 -2.11 -17.46 30.64
C ASP A 211 -2.00 -16.91 29.21
N TYR A 212 -0.81 -16.92 28.64
CA TYR A 212 -0.55 -16.42 27.29
C TYR A 212 -0.04 -17.50 26.35
N THR A 213 -0.51 -17.53 25.13
CA THR A 213 -0.12 -18.52 24.09
C THR A 213 1.39 -18.67 23.92
N ARG A 214 2.17 -17.59 24.10
CA ARG A 214 3.64 -17.64 24.01
C ARG A 214 4.27 -18.35 25.19
N ASN A 215 3.78 -18.12 26.39
CA ASN A 215 4.24 -18.84 27.57
C ASN A 215 3.93 -20.33 27.46
N PHE A 216 2.76 -20.68 26.92
CA PHE A 216 2.42 -22.07 26.64
C PHE A 216 3.37 -22.72 25.63
N ILE A 217 3.72 -22.03 24.55
CA ILE A 217 4.70 -22.53 23.58
C ILE A 217 6.05 -22.77 24.26
N ARG A 218 6.52 -21.83 25.08
CA ARG A 218 7.81 -21.90 25.76
C ARG A 218 7.84 -22.99 26.83
N ASN A 219 6.80 -23.10 27.64
CA ASN A 219 6.78 -23.95 28.83
C ASN A 219 6.32 -25.38 28.52
N GLU A 220 5.46 -25.60 27.52
CA GLU A 220 4.88 -26.89 27.21
C GLU A 220 5.36 -27.46 25.86
N ILE A 221 5.34 -26.66 24.81
CA ILE A 221 5.66 -27.16 23.46
C ILE A 221 7.17 -27.32 23.26
N PHE A 222 7.99 -26.35 23.67
CA PHE A 222 9.43 -26.42 23.52
C PHE A 222 10.06 -27.63 24.22
N PRO A 223 9.68 -27.98 25.46
CA PRO A 223 10.19 -29.20 26.09
C PRO A 223 9.83 -30.48 25.32
N CYS A 224 8.69 -30.51 24.63
CA CYS A 224 8.34 -31.64 23.76
C CYS A 224 9.27 -31.72 22.54
N PHE A 225 9.60 -30.59 21.93
CA PHE A 225 10.54 -30.55 20.81
C PHE A 225 11.96 -30.90 21.23
N GLU A 226 12.41 -30.45 22.40
CA GLU A 226 13.73 -30.79 22.96
C GLU A 226 13.92 -32.29 23.18
N ARG A 227 12.86 -33.01 23.60
CA ARG A 227 12.90 -34.48 23.74
C ARG A 227 13.09 -35.19 22.41
N VAL A 228 12.58 -34.62 21.32
CA VAL A 228 12.74 -35.16 19.96
C VAL A 228 14.10 -34.76 19.38
N ASN A 229 14.46 -33.48 19.53
CA ASN A 229 15.74 -32.96 19.05
C ASN A 229 16.21 -31.80 19.96
N PRO A 230 17.23 -32.02 20.78
CA PRO A 230 17.79 -30.98 21.66
C PRO A 230 18.25 -29.71 20.93
N ASP A 231 18.64 -29.84 19.65
CA ASP A 231 19.10 -28.74 18.81
C ASP A 231 17.97 -28.09 17.97
N PHE A 232 16.69 -28.35 18.27
CA PHE A 232 15.56 -27.89 17.45
C PHE A 232 15.57 -26.39 17.22
N ARG A 233 15.98 -25.57 18.22
CA ARG A 233 16.04 -24.10 18.09
C ARG A 233 16.97 -23.70 16.97
N ARG A 234 18.16 -24.27 16.90
CA ARG A 234 19.14 -24.00 15.84
C ARG A 234 18.65 -24.48 14.46
N LYS A 235 17.91 -25.59 14.41
CA LYS A 235 17.32 -26.08 13.16
C LYS A 235 16.22 -25.15 12.64
N VAL A 236 15.36 -24.66 13.53
CA VAL A 236 14.34 -23.68 13.18
C VAL A 236 14.98 -22.34 12.79
N GLU A 237 16.00 -21.88 13.52
CA GLU A 237 16.73 -20.67 13.18
C GLU A 237 17.40 -20.76 11.79
N SER A 238 18.02 -21.91 11.48
CA SER A 238 18.58 -22.15 10.14
C SER A 238 17.52 -22.06 9.04
N LEU A 239 16.31 -22.58 9.30
CA LEU A 239 15.18 -22.47 8.37
C LEU A 239 14.71 -21.01 8.21
N ILE A 240 14.66 -20.25 9.31
CA ILE A 240 14.33 -18.81 9.27
C ILE A 240 15.33 -18.06 8.39
N VAL A 241 16.63 -18.33 8.55
CA VAL A 241 17.70 -17.72 7.74
C VAL A 241 17.51 -18.08 6.27
N GLU A 242 17.30 -19.37 5.95
CA GLU A 242 17.06 -19.82 4.57
C GLU A 242 15.83 -19.13 3.92
N ILE A 243 14.72 -18.99 4.67
CA ILE A 243 13.54 -18.27 4.21
C ILE A 243 13.86 -16.80 3.91
N ASN A 244 14.67 -16.15 4.75
CA ASN A 244 15.08 -14.78 4.54
C ASN A 244 15.96 -14.63 3.30
N GLU A 245 16.97 -15.50 3.12
CA GLU A 245 17.88 -15.48 1.97
C GLU A 245 17.17 -15.71 0.64
N ARG A 246 16.25 -16.67 0.57
CA ARG A 246 15.45 -16.92 -0.65
C ARG A 246 14.60 -15.71 -1.05
N ASN A 247 14.12 -14.96 -0.08
CA ASN A 247 13.34 -13.73 -0.34
C ASN A 247 14.23 -12.55 -0.75
N PHE A 248 15.50 -12.48 -0.30
CA PHE A 248 16.46 -11.48 -0.77
C PHE A 248 16.80 -11.68 -2.26
N ALA A 249 17.03 -12.91 -2.70
CA ALA A 249 17.28 -13.22 -4.12
C ALA A 249 16.09 -12.83 -5.03
N GLY A 250 14.86 -12.82 -4.50
CA GLY A 250 13.67 -12.27 -5.17
C GLY A 250 13.65 -10.74 -5.17
N ALA A 251 14.04 -10.10 -4.07
CA ALA A 251 13.96 -8.65 -3.89
C ALA A 251 15.04 -7.89 -4.70
N GLU A 252 16.25 -8.41 -4.86
CA GLU A 252 17.29 -7.80 -5.70
C GLU A 252 16.89 -7.73 -7.18
N LYS A 253 16.08 -8.68 -7.67
CA LYS A 253 15.47 -8.58 -9.00
C LYS A 253 14.46 -7.41 -9.11
N PHE A 254 13.81 -7.04 -8.01
CA PHE A 254 12.85 -5.92 -7.97
C PHE A 254 13.52 -4.56 -7.69
N GLU A 255 14.70 -4.51 -7.04
CA GLU A 255 15.40 -3.25 -6.79
C GLU A 255 16.10 -2.68 -8.03
N ASN A 256 16.50 -3.54 -8.96
CA ASN A 256 17.05 -3.10 -10.26
C ASN A 256 15.96 -2.55 -11.21
N GLU A 257 14.66 -2.66 -10.85
CA GLU A 257 13.53 -2.04 -11.55
C GLU A 257 13.04 -0.74 -10.87
N LYS A 258 13.86 -0.09 -10.06
CA LYS A 258 13.54 1.13 -9.26
C LYS A 258 13.28 2.43 -10.06
N ASN A 259 12.99 2.35 -11.36
CA ASN A 259 12.52 3.49 -12.17
C ASN A 259 10.99 3.46 -12.42
N LEU A 260 10.21 2.97 -11.45
CA LEU A 260 8.75 2.85 -11.56
C LEU A 260 8.05 3.58 -10.41
N GLU A 261 8.27 4.88 -10.31
CA GLU A 261 7.24 5.79 -9.79
C GLU A 261 6.11 5.83 -10.83
N GLU A 262 4.89 5.47 -10.41
CA GLU A 262 3.65 5.52 -11.20
C GLU A 262 3.46 4.47 -12.31
N LYS A 263 3.61 3.19 -12.03
CA LYS A 263 3.00 2.19 -12.93
C LYS A 263 2.05 1.26 -12.16
N SER A 264 0.77 1.31 -12.57
CA SER A 264 -0.18 0.24 -12.38
C SER A 264 0.51 -1.11 -12.54
N PHE A 265 0.48 -1.95 -11.49
CA PHE A 265 1.18 -3.23 -11.48
C PHE A 265 0.64 -4.12 -12.61
N GLU A 266 1.40 -4.31 -13.66
CA GLU A 266 1.27 -5.48 -14.52
C GLU A 266 1.77 -6.67 -13.73
N ILE A 267 0.85 -7.47 -13.19
CA ILE A 267 1.20 -8.77 -12.62
C ILE A 267 1.61 -9.66 -13.79
N ILE A 268 2.91 -9.76 -13.98
CA ILE A 268 3.54 -10.57 -15.01
C ILE A 268 3.16 -12.05 -14.79
N LYS A 269 3.03 -12.84 -15.85
CA LYS A 269 2.78 -14.28 -15.85
C LYS A 269 3.80 -15.02 -14.96
N LYS A 270 3.46 -15.20 -13.69
CA LYS A 270 4.24 -15.91 -12.69
C LYS A 270 3.40 -17.02 -12.06
N ASN A 271 4.03 -17.96 -11.36
CA ASN A 271 3.34 -19.00 -10.59
C ASN A 271 2.38 -18.36 -9.57
N GLU A 272 1.23 -19.01 -9.33
CA GLU A 272 0.17 -18.56 -8.40
C GLU A 272 0.69 -18.13 -7.01
N VAL A 273 1.71 -18.82 -6.48
CA VAL A 273 2.33 -18.49 -5.18
C VAL A 273 3.00 -17.12 -5.23
N ASN A 274 3.77 -16.82 -6.28
CA ASN A 274 4.45 -15.54 -6.44
C ASN A 274 3.46 -14.39 -6.65
N GLN A 275 2.34 -14.63 -7.33
CA GLN A 275 1.28 -13.64 -7.54
C GLN A 275 0.57 -13.27 -6.24
N LYS A 276 0.33 -14.23 -5.34
CA LYS A 276 -0.24 -13.98 -4.02
C LYS A 276 0.71 -13.20 -3.12
N ASP A 277 2.00 -13.45 -3.22
CA ASP A 277 3.03 -12.71 -2.48
C ASP A 277 3.16 -11.27 -2.99
N GLU A 278 3.12 -11.04 -4.29
CA GLU A 278 3.08 -9.71 -4.91
C GLU A 278 1.83 -8.93 -4.50
N LEU A 279 0.67 -9.57 -4.52
CA LEU A 279 -0.58 -8.98 -4.03
C LEU A 279 -0.48 -8.62 -2.54
N SER A 280 0.09 -9.50 -1.72
CA SER A 280 0.32 -9.24 -0.29
C SER A 280 1.26 -8.05 -0.07
N PHE A 281 2.31 -7.95 -0.87
CA PHE A 281 3.25 -6.83 -0.84
C PHE A 281 2.59 -5.50 -1.24
N LEU A 282 1.81 -5.49 -2.34
CA LEU A 282 1.04 -4.32 -2.79
C LEU A 282 0.10 -3.81 -1.69
N LEU A 283 -0.63 -4.71 -1.05
CA LEU A 283 -1.56 -4.37 0.02
C LEU A 283 -0.84 -3.79 1.24
N LYS A 284 0.29 -4.39 1.66
CA LYS A 284 1.11 -3.90 2.77
C LYS A 284 1.73 -2.54 2.49
N LYS A 285 2.26 -2.30 1.28
CA LYS A 285 2.81 -1.00 0.86
C LYS A 285 1.77 0.11 0.98
N ASN A 286 0.49 -0.22 0.80
CA ASN A 286 -0.62 0.71 0.94
C ASN A 286 -1.25 0.71 2.35
N ASN A 287 -0.54 0.22 3.38
CA ASN A 287 -0.99 0.15 4.77
C ASN A 287 -2.30 -0.65 4.94
N VAL A 288 -2.48 -1.74 4.19
CA VAL A 288 -3.61 -2.64 4.32
C VAL A 288 -3.13 -3.95 4.95
N GLN A 289 -3.58 -4.21 6.19
CA GLN A 289 -3.35 -5.50 6.84
C GLN A 289 -4.32 -6.54 6.28
N VAL A 290 -3.79 -7.64 5.78
CA VAL A 290 -4.58 -8.72 5.19
C VAL A 290 -4.20 -10.07 5.77
N SER A 291 -5.21 -10.87 6.11
CA SER A 291 -5.04 -12.28 6.46
C SER A 291 -4.82 -13.12 5.19
N ARG A 292 -4.33 -14.35 5.37
CA ARG A 292 -4.18 -15.31 4.27
C ARG A 292 -5.51 -15.58 3.57
N GLU A 293 -6.59 -15.75 4.35
CA GLU A 293 -7.93 -16.00 3.81
C GLU A 293 -8.39 -14.82 2.93
N LYS A 294 -8.10 -13.59 3.35
CA LYS A 294 -8.47 -12.39 2.58
C LYS A 294 -7.69 -12.30 1.26
N ILE A 295 -6.41 -12.67 1.25
CA ILE A 295 -5.62 -12.77 0.02
C ILE A 295 -6.19 -13.83 -0.92
N GLU A 296 -6.57 -15.00 -0.39
CA GLU A 296 -7.23 -16.05 -1.17
C GLU A 296 -8.56 -15.57 -1.78
N GLN A 297 -9.38 -14.86 -1.01
CA GLN A 297 -10.64 -14.29 -1.50
C GLN A 297 -10.41 -13.26 -2.62
N ILE A 298 -9.43 -12.36 -2.45
CA ILE A 298 -9.04 -11.38 -3.46
C ILE A 298 -8.54 -12.10 -4.70
N PHE A 299 -7.67 -13.09 -4.54
CA PHE A 299 -7.10 -13.86 -5.63
C PHE A 299 -8.20 -14.55 -6.44
N ARG A 300 -9.09 -15.32 -5.81
CA ARG A 300 -10.26 -15.95 -6.45
C ARG A 300 -11.18 -14.94 -7.15
N SER A 301 -11.28 -13.73 -6.60
CA SER A 301 -12.08 -12.66 -7.17
C SER A 301 -11.53 -12.15 -8.49
N PHE A 302 -10.23 -11.86 -8.53
CA PHE A 302 -9.62 -11.15 -9.65
C PHE A 302 -8.93 -12.06 -10.66
N PHE A 303 -8.47 -13.26 -10.25
CA PHE A 303 -7.74 -14.17 -11.11
C PHE A 303 -8.61 -15.35 -11.58
N ASN A 304 -8.31 -15.89 -12.75
CA ASN A 304 -8.89 -17.13 -13.26
C ASN A 304 -8.11 -18.35 -12.72
N LYS A 305 -8.54 -19.58 -13.10
CA LYS A 305 -7.87 -20.83 -12.69
C LYS A 305 -6.43 -20.95 -13.22
N ASN A 306 -6.07 -20.19 -14.24
CA ASN A 306 -4.73 -20.18 -14.83
C ASN A 306 -3.83 -19.08 -14.23
N GLY A 307 -4.29 -18.38 -13.19
CA GLY A 307 -3.53 -17.28 -12.57
C GLY A 307 -3.52 -15.98 -13.39
N GLU A 308 -4.38 -15.84 -14.40
CA GLU A 308 -4.48 -14.61 -15.19
C GLU A 308 -5.55 -13.69 -14.62
N LEU A 309 -5.31 -12.36 -14.66
CA LEU A 309 -6.31 -11.38 -14.29
C LEU A 309 -7.54 -11.47 -15.20
N LYS A 310 -8.71 -11.51 -14.61
CA LYS A 310 -9.98 -11.52 -15.34
C LYS A 310 -10.18 -10.18 -16.04
N ASN A 311 -10.13 -10.17 -17.38
CA ASN A 311 -10.27 -8.96 -18.19
C ASN A 311 -11.73 -8.44 -18.32
N ALA A 312 -12.66 -8.91 -17.51
CA ALA A 312 -14.09 -8.60 -17.62
C ALA A 312 -14.47 -7.31 -16.89
N GLY A 313 -14.10 -6.15 -17.45
CA GLY A 313 -14.54 -4.84 -16.93
C GLY A 313 -13.88 -4.42 -15.61
N THR A 314 -14.49 -3.46 -14.91
CA THR A 314 -14.04 -2.99 -13.60
C THR A 314 -14.65 -3.87 -12.50
N LYS A 315 -13.81 -4.51 -11.70
CA LYS A 315 -14.21 -5.30 -10.54
C LYS A 315 -13.57 -4.72 -9.28
N GLU A 316 -14.33 -4.64 -8.20
CA GLU A 316 -13.95 -3.99 -6.95
C GLU A 316 -13.97 -4.99 -5.79
N PHE A 317 -13.03 -4.86 -4.84
CA PHE A 317 -12.97 -5.61 -3.59
C PHE A 317 -12.68 -4.66 -2.42
N TYR A 318 -13.57 -4.60 -1.44
CA TYR A 318 -13.44 -3.72 -0.28
C TYR A 318 -12.35 -4.21 0.68
N LEU A 319 -11.37 -3.35 0.97
CA LEU A 319 -10.21 -3.67 1.81
C LEU A 319 -10.39 -3.27 3.27
N GLY A 320 -11.34 -2.39 3.59
CA GLY A 320 -11.48 -1.71 4.87
C GLY A 320 -10.84 -0.31 4.85
N GLU A 321 -11.05 0.48 5.91
CA GLU A 321 -10.46 1.83 6.07
C GLU A 321 -10.63 2.73 4.84
N ASN A 322 -11.82 2.71 4.24
CA ASN A 322 -12.13 3.49 3.02
C ASN A 322 -11.20 3.20 1.82
N LYS A 323 -10.68 1.97 1.71
CA LYS A 323 -9.85 1.53 0.59
C LYS A 323 -10.54 0.42 -0.20
N ILE A 324 -10.46 0.51 -1.51
CA ILE A 324 -10.93 -0.51 -2.46
C ILE A 324 -9.76 -0.96 -3.32
N LEU A 325 -9.58 -2.26 -3.50
CA LEU A 325 -8.78 -2.82 -4.58
C LEU A 325 -9.69 -2.98 -5.79
N GLN A 326 -9.35 -2.36 -6.90
CA GLN A 326 -10.07 -2.51 -8.15
C GLN A 326 -9.19 -3.11 -9.25
N ASN A 327 -9.80 -3.95 -10.08
CA ASN A 327 -9.22 -4.40 -11.34
C ASN A 327 -9.87 -3.60 -12.46
N VAL A 328 -9.11 -2.76 -13.13
CA VAL A 328 -9.56 -1.94 -14.25
C VAL A 328 -8.90 -2.48 -15.51
N TYR A 329 -9.64 -3.32 -16.26
CA TYR A 329 -9.18 -3.92 -17.53
C TYR A 329 -7.81 -4.60 -17.48
N GLY A 330 -7.53 -5.34 -16.40
CA GLY A 330 -6.27 -6.07 -16.22
C GLY A 330 -5.19 -5.34 -15.43
N LYS A 331 -5.51 -4.17 -14.86
CA LYS A 331 -4.63 -3.44 -13.93
C LYS A 331 -5.24 -3.42 -12.54
N LEU A 332 -4.44 -3.76 -11.51
CA LEU A 332 -4.84 -3.69 -10.12
C LEU A 332 -4.42 -2.34 -9.52
N GLU A 333 -5.38 -1.65 -8.92
CA GLU A 333 -5.17 -0.35 -8.27
C GLU A 333 -5.85 -0.31 -6.91
N ILE A 334 -5.22 0.36 -5.93
CA ILE A 334 -5.82 0.63 -4.63
C ILE A 334 -6.28 2.09 -4.61
N VAL A 335 -7.60 2.29 -4.45
CA VAL A 335 -8.24 3.61 -4.42
C VAL A 335 -8.80 3.88 -3.04
N LYS A 336 -8.60 5.10 -2.52
CA LYS A 336 -9.27 5.56 -1.30
C LYS A 336 -10.68 6.02 -1.63
N ILE A 337 -11.67 5.54 -0.87
CA ILE A 337 -13.02 6.09 -0.89
C ILE A 337 -12.99 7.37 -0.05
N LEU A 338 -13.13 8.52 -0.67
CA LEU A 338 -13.33 9.77 0.06
C LEU A 338 -14.71 9.73 0.74
N ASN A 339 -14.72 9.76 2.07
CA ASN A 339 -15.99 9.90 2.83
C ASN A 339 -16.60 11.27 2.56
N ARG A 340 -17.84 11.28 2.09
CA ARG A 340 -18.59 12.45 1.60
C ARG A 340 -19.06 13.43 2.70
N ASN A 341 -18.40 13.52 3.86
CA ASN A 341 -18.95 14.24 5.01
C ASN A 341 -18.10 15.40 5.55
N THR A 342 -17.12 15.92 4.81
CA THR A 342 -16.37 17.12 5.26
C THR A 342 -16.62 18.32 4.36
N LYS A 343 -16.75 19.51 4.98
CA LYS A 343 -17.05 20.79 4.28
C LYS A 343 -15.97 21.24 3.28
N GLU A 344 -14.76 20.68 3.36
CA GLU A 344 -13.65 20.96 2.43
C GLU A 344 -13.81 20.27 1.06
N ASP A 345 -14.60 19.18 1.00
CA ASP A 345 -14.93 18.50 -0.27
C ASP A 345 -15.92 19.28 -1.14
N LEU A 346 -16.60 20.30 -0.59
CA LEU A 346 -17.59 21.12 -1.32
C LEU A 346 -16.95 22.11 -2.31
N GLU A 347 -15.65 22.40 -2.20
CA GLU A 347 -14.96 23.24 -3.19
C GLU A 347 -14.44 22.44 -4.41
N SER A 348 -14.13 21.16 -4.24
CA SER A 348 -13.87 20.25 -5.36
C SER A 348 -15.14 19.89 -6.14
N ASP A 349 -16.30 19.98 -5.50
CA ASP A 349 -17.63 19.70 -6.08
C ASP A 349 -18.15 20.80 -7.02
N LYS A 350 -17.51 21.98 -7.10
CA LYS A 350 -17.88 22.97 -8.16
C LYS A 350 -17.73 22.39 -9.58
N ASN A 351 -16.88 21.39 -9.76
CA ASN A 351 -16.77 20.63 -11.00
C ASN A 351 -17.84 19.51 -11.14
N ARG A 352 -18.54 19.12 -10.06
CA ARG A 352 -19.63 18.13 -10.07
C ARG A 352 -21.01 18.71 -10.40
N ILE A 353 -21.17 20.03 -10.30
CA ILE A 353 -22.43 20.74 -10.58
C ILE A 353 -22.82 20.64 -12.08
N LEU A 354 -21.92 20.15 -12.94
CA LEU A 354 -22.22 19.88 -14.36
C LEU A 354 -22.98 18.54 -14.58
N SER A 355 -23.16 17.70 -13.53
CA SER A 355 -23.63 16.31 -13.71
C SER A 355 -25.07 16.17 -14.25
N ASP A 356 -25.92 17.17 -14.10
CA ASP A 356 -27.34 17.12 -14.56
C ASP A 356 -27.73 18.24 -15.53
N LYS A 357 -26.76 19.07 -15.96
CA LYS A 357 -27.06 20.19 -16.86
C LYS A 357 -26.85 19.81 -18.31
N THR A 358 -27.85 20.06 -19.13
CA THR A 358 -27.68 20.13 -20.58
C THR A 358 -27.28 21.58 -20.92
N ILE A 359 -26.12 21.76 -21.54
CA ILE A 359 -25.61 23.07 -21.93
C ILE A 359 -25.78 23.22 -23.44
N ILE A 360 -26.47 24.27 -23.88
CA ILE A 360 -26.63 24.59 -25.30
C ILE A 360 -25.27 25.05 -25.85
N LEU A 361 -24.85 24.44 -26.94
CA LEU A 361 -23.60 24.75 -27.65
C LEU A 361 -23.93 25.76 -28.77
N LYS A 362 -23.61 27.02 -28.51
CA LYS A 362 -23.80 28.09 -29.49
C LYS A 362 -22.64 28.18 -30.46
N GLU A 363 -22.92 28.65 -31.66
CA GLU A 363 -21.89 28.87 -32.70
C GLU A 363 -20.79 29.80 -32.22
N ASN A 364 -19.57 29.45 -32.57
CA ASN A 364 -18.34 30.16 -32.20
C ASN A 364 -18.08 30.29 -30.70
N GLN A 365 -18.82 29.52 -29.86
CA GLN A 365 -18.59 29.40 -28.43
C GLN A 365 -17.94 28.07 -28.06
N SER A 366 -17.01 28.11 -27.08
CA SER A 366 -16.40 26.92 -26.52
C SER A 366 -17.02 26.59 -25.16
N ILE A 367 -17.38 25.33 -24.96
CA ILE A 367 -17.76 24.76 -23.66
C ILE A 367 -16.57 24.00 -23.11
N LYS A 368 -16.15 24.33 -21.88
CA LYS A 368 -15.18 23.55 -21.13
C LYS A 368 -15.94 22.47 -20.34
N TRP A 369 -15.62 21.19 -20.61
CA TRP A 369 -16.22 20.05 -19.97
C TRP A 369 -15.13 19.15 -19.40
N TYR A 370 -14.84 19.26 -18.12
CA TYR A 370 -13.69 18.60 -17.48
C TYR A 370 -12.39 18.84 -18.26
N ASN A 371 -11.78 17.80 -18.82
CA ASN A 371 -10.56 17.87 -19.62
C ASN A 371 -10.81 18.13 -21.10
N TYR A 372 -12.09 18.33 -21.50
CA TYR A 372 -12.48 18.56 -22.88
C TYR A 372 -12.84 20.02 -23.12
N LYS A 373 -12.57 20.49 -24.33
CA LYS A 373 -13.04 21.76 -24.87
C LYS A 373 -13.82 21.46 -26.14
N ILE A 374 -15.12 21.78 -26.14
CA ILE A 374 -16.04 21.47 -27.23
C ILE A 374 -16.45 22.80 -27.85
N THR A 375 -16.28 22.94 -29.15
CA THR A 375 -16.57 24.17 -29.90
C THR A 375 -17.35 23.83 -31.16
N LEU A 376 -18.44 24.57 -31.43
CA LEU A 376 -19.13 24.53 -32.70
C LEU A 376 -18.78 25.80 -33.47
N TYR A 377 -18.15 25.66 -34.63
CA TYR A 377 -17.85 26.76 -35.50
C TYR A 377 -18.89 26.86 -36.60
N GLU A 378 -19.35 28.09 -36.88
CA GLU A 378 -20.31 28.39 -37.96
C GLU A 378 -19.72 28.07 -39.32
N ASN A 379 -18.40 28.36 -39.49
CA ASN A 379 -17.67 28.13 -40.73
C ASN A 379 -16.28 27.53 -40.41
N ILE A 380 -15.75 26.76 -41.35
CA ILE A 380 -14.41 26.17 -41.28
C ILE A 380 -13.29 27.23 -41.12
N GLU A 381 -13.50 28.43 -41.68
CA GLU A 381 -12.55 29.56 -41.64
C GLU A 381 -12.36 30.11 -40.21
N ASN A 382 -13.32 29.90 -39.32
CA ASN A 382 -13.29 30.37 -37.94
C ASN A 382 -12.47 29.46 -37.02
N PHE A 383 -12.03 28.31 -37.50
CA PHE A 383 -11.24 27.36 -36.72
C PHE A 383 -9.85 27.95 -36.40
N LYS A 384 -9.50 27.97 -35.11
CA LYS A 384 -8.16 28.34 -34.59
C LYS A 384 -7.56 27.17 -33.86
N LYS A 385 -6.38 26.76 -34.28
CA LYS A 385 -5.60 25.70 -33.65
C LYS A 385 -5.03 26.18 -32.30
N ASP A 386 -5.02 25.28 -31.33
CA ASP A 386 -4.34 25.43 -30.04
C ASP A 386 -3.24 24.37 -29.99
N GLU A 387 -1.99 24.74 -30.02
CA GLU A 387 -0.83 23.85 -30.16
C GLU A 387 -0.70 22.84 -28.98
N ASN A 388 -1.38 23.09 -27.88
CA ASN A 388 -1.30 22.29 -26.64
C ASN A 388 -2.44 21.28 -26.45
N ALA A 389 -3.25 21.00 -27.46
CA ALA A 389 -4.37 20.10 -27.38
C ALA A 389 -4.47 19.14 -28.58
N GLU A 390 -4.89 17.89 -28.30
CA GLU A 390 -5.30 16.96 -29.35
C GLU A 390 -6.75 17.24 -29.74
N TYR A 391 -7.07 17.21 -31.03
CA TYR A 391 -8.40 17.52 -31.54
C TYR A 391 -8.98 16.40 -32.38
N ALA A 392 -10.29 16.18 -32.20
CA ALA A 392 -11.14 15.52 -33.19
C ALA A 392 -12.00 16.60 -33.87
N ILE A 393 -11.90 16.71 -35.20
CA ILE A 393 -12.56 17.74 -36.00
C ILE A 393 -13.59 17.05 -36.90
N PHE A 394 -14.81 17.53 -36.89
CA PHE A 394 -15.92 16.92 -37.62
C PHE A 394 -16.70 17.99 -38.42
N LYS A 395 -16.94 17.71 -39.70
CA LYS A 395 -17.92 18.43 -40.50
C LYS A 395 -19.32 17.94 -40.13
N VAL A 396 -20.21 18.85 -39.88
CA VAL A 396 -21.61 18.58 -39.56
C VAL A 396 -22.41 18.36 -40.87
N ASP A 397 -23.27 17.35 -40.90
CA ASP A 397 -24.13 17.07 -42.03
C ASP A 397 -25.19 18.17 -42.17
N ASP A 398 -25.43 18.64 -43.40
CA ASP A 398 -26.37 19.74 -43.74
C ASP A 398 -27.79 19.45 -43.22
N ARG A 399 -28.16 18.17 -43.10
CA ARG A 399 -29.49 17.75 -42.61
C ARG A 399 -29.74 18.12 -41.15
N ILE A 400 -28.71 18.34 -40.34
CA ILE A 400 -28.80 18.61 -38.90
C ILE A 400 -28.18 19.95 -38.53
N GLU A 401 -27.59 20.69 -39.48
CA GLU A 401 -26.84 21.93 -39.23
C GLU A 401 -27.67 23.02 -38.54
N ASN A 402 -28.97 23.07 -38.81
CA ASN A 402 -29.90 24.07 -38.25
C ASN A 402 -30.50 23.60 -36.89
N GLY A 403 -30.06 22.48 -36.32
CA GLY A 403 -30.54 22.01 -35.04
C GLY A 403 -29.93 22.74 -33.83
N GLU A 404 -30.52 22.56 -32.68
CA GLU A 404 -30.00 23.03 -31.39
C GLU A 404 -28.98 22.05 -30.86
N PHE A 405 -27.71 22.42 -30.90
CA PHE A 405 -26.63 21.59 -30.39
C PHE A 405 -26.48 21.70 -28.87
N PHE A 406 -26.19 20.61 -28.20
CA PHE A 406 -26.01 20.58 -26.75
C PHE A 406 -24.87 19.64 -26.31
N VAL A 407 -24.37 19.88 -25.09
CA VAL A 407 -23.42 19.03 -24.38
C VAL A 407 -24.01 18.64 -23.02
N ARG A 408 -23.96 17.35 -22.68
CA ARG A 408 -24.43 16.84 -21.40
C ARG A 408 -23.70 15.55 -20.99
N ASN A 409 -23.92 15.07 -19.80
CA ASN A 409 -23.57 13.72 -19.39
C ASN A 409 -24.48 12.68 -20.07
N ARG A 410 -23.99 11.44 -20.14
CA ARG A 410 -24.80 10.33 -20.63
C ARG A 410 -26.04 10.13 -19.75
N LYS A 411 -27.14 9.72 -20.38
CA LYS A 411 -28.35 9.24 -19.72
C LYS A 411 -28.52 7.73 -19.98
N ASP A 412 -29.26 7.03 -19.08
CA ASP A 412 -29.60 5.65 -19.33
C ASP A 412 -30.53 5.56 -20.53
N GLY A 413 -30.17 4.67 -21.45
CA GLY A 413 -30.93 4.49 -22.70
C GLY A 413 -30.36 5.27 -23.89
N ASP A 414 -29.38 6.16 -23.72
CA ASP A 414 -28.71 6.86 -24.83
C ASP A 414 -28.20 5.91 -25.91
N ARG A 415 -28.50 6.26 -27.17
CA ARG A 415 -28.06 5.54 -28.37
C ARG A 415 -27.46 6.51 -29.37
N ILE A 416 -26.48 6.06 -30.13
CA ILE A 416 -25.84 6.81 -31.21
C ILE A 416 -26.01 6.05 -32.53
N SER A 417 -26.33 6.75 -33.59
CA SER A 417 -26.48 6.20 -34.96
C SER A 417 -25.13 6.11 -35.64
N LEU A 418 -24.61 4.92 -35.86
CA LEU A 418 -23.30 4.70 -36.48
C LEU A 418 -23.43 4.38 -37.97
N LYS A 419 -22.49 4.88 -38.78
CA LYS A 419 -22.40 4.57 -40.21
C LYS A 419 -22.23 3.05 -40.39
N ASN A 420 -23.10 2.39 -41.18
CA ASN A 420 -23.09 0.95 -41.51
C ASN A 420 -23.28 -0.01 -40.31
N LEU A 421 -23.57 0.45 -39.08
CA LEU A 421 -23.70 -0.36 -37.88
C LEU A 421 -25.03 -0.17 -37.13
N GLY A 422 -25.91 0.69 -37.66
CA GLY A 422 -27.17 1.03 -36.99
C GLY A 422 -27.00 1.72 -35.64
N HIS A 423 -27.97 1.51 -34.73
CA HIS A 423 -27.98 2.16 -33.42
C HIS A 423 -27.26 1.33 -32.35
N LYS A 424 -26.35 1.95 -31.63
CA LYS A 424 -25.61 1.31 -30.54
C LYS A 424 -25.80 2.08 -29.22
N LYS A 425 -26.01 1.36 -28.11
CA LYS A 425 -26.11 1.98 -26.78
C LYS A 425 -24.79 2.64 -26.40
N VAL A 426 -24.80 3.90 -25.96
CA VAL A 426 -23.63 4.65 -25.49
C VAL A 426 -22.89 3.90 -24.38
N LYS A 427 -23.63 3.33 -23.41
CA LYS A 427 -23.05 2.50 -22.34
C LYS A 427 -22.23 1.34 -22.88
N LYS A 428 -22.69 0.66 -23.94
CA LYS A 428 -21.97 -0.48 -24.54
C LYS A 428 -20.69 0.00 -25.24
N ILE A 429 -20.73 1.14 -25.92
CA ILE A 429 -19.54 1.72 -26.57
C ILE A 429 -18.47 2.07 -25.53
N LEU A 430 -18.83 2.75 -24.43
CA LEU A 430 -17.89 3.09 -23.37
C LEU A 430 -17.24 1.84 -22.71
N ILE A 431 -17.97 0.72 -22.68
CA ILE A 431 -17.42 -0.57 -22.22
C ILE A 431 -16.46 -1.16 -23.24
N ASP A 432 -16.88 -1.21 -24.52
CA ASP A 432 -16.09 -1.79 -25.63
C ASP A 432 -14.78 -1.01 -25.82
N GLU A 433 -14.80 0.32 -25.65
CA GLU A 433 -13.62 1.21 -25.71
C GLU A 433 -12.86 1.30 -24.38
N LYS A 434 -13.16 0.41 -23.42
CA LYS A 434 -12.47 0.24 -22.13
C LYS A 434 -12.42 1.49 -21.25
N VAL A 435 -13.40 2.39 -21.35
CA VAL A 435 -13.49 3.55 -20.45
C VAL A 435 -13.78 3.06 -19.03
N PRO A 436 -12.98 3.42 -18.01
CA PRO A 436 -13.19 3.02 -16.63
C PRO A 436 -14.57 3.41 -16.10
N LYS A 437 -15.20 2.56 -15.27
CA LYS A 437 -16.56 2.78 -14.75
C LYS A 437 -16.72 4.16 -14.09
N GLY A 438 -15.73 4.57 -13.28
CA GLY A 438 -15.74 5.86 -12.58
C GLY A 438 -15.56 7.09 -13.49
N GLU A 439 -15.10 6.91 -14.74
CA GLU A 439 -14.87 7.99 -15.70
C GLU A 439 -16.02 8.16 -16.70
N ARG A 440 -16.88 7.15 -16.85
CA ARG A 440 -17.95 7.14 -17.88
C ARG A 440 -18.96 8.26 -17.72
N ASP A 441 -19.20 8.70 -16.50
CA ASP A 441 -20.15 9.78 -16.20
C ASP A 441 -19.56 11.18 -16.44
N PHE A 442 -18.25 11.27 -16.67
CA PHE A 442 -17.54 12.51 -16.99
C PHE A 442 -17.25 12.69 -18.50
N VAL A 443 -17.52 11.66 -19.30
CA VAL A 443 -17.34 11.72 -20.75
C VAL A 443 -18.48 12.58 -21.34
N PRO A 444 -18.17 13.69 -22.06
CA PRO A 444 -19.19 14.53 -22.64
C PRO A 444 -19.90 13.82 -23.81
N ILE A 445 -21.20 13.97 -23.84
CA ILE A 445 -22.09 13.57 -24.94
C ILE A 445 -22.51 14.83 -25.67
N VAL A 446 -22.16 14.93 -26.94
CA VAL A 446 -22.63 16.00 -27.82
C VAL A 446 -23.82 15.48 -28.60
N GLY A 447 -24.89 16.26 -28.62
CA GLY A 447 -26.11 15.91 -29.35
C GLY A 447 -26.72 17.14 -30.05
N VAL A 448 -27.75 16.85 -30.84
CA VAL A 448 -28.55 17.90 -31.54
C VAL A 448 -30.04 17.59 -31.42
N LYS A 449 -30.85 18.62 -31.29
CA LYS A 449 -32.31 18.58 -31.42
C LYS A 449 -32.72 19.16 -32.76
N VAL A 450 -33.50 18.43 -33.52
CA VAL A 450 -33.93 18.80 -34.89
C VAL A 450 -35.47 18.68 -34.99
N SER A 451 -36.10 19.62 -35.66
CA SER A 451 -37.52 19.53 -35.97
C SER A 451 -37.79 18.57 -37.14
N ARG A 452 -38.78 17.68 -36.99
CA ARG A 452 -39.17 16.72 -38.05
C ARG A 452 -39.74 17.40 -39.29
N VAL A 453 -40.31 18.59 -39.15
CA VAL A 453 -41.06 19.24 -40.23
C VAL A 453 -40.13 19.86 -41.28
N GLN A 454 -38.90 20.19 -40.91
CA GLN A 454 -38.00 20.94 -41.80
C GLN A 454 -37.03 20.07 -42.64
N ASN A 455 -36.87 18.76 -42.35
CA ASN A 455 -35.70 18.08 -42.85
C ASN A 455 -35.92 16.78 -43.66
N ASN A 456 -37.11 16.41 -44.12
CA ASN A 456 -37.36 15.19 -44.91
C ASN A 456 -36.54 13.96 -44.46
N LEU A 457 -36.22 13.88 -43.17
CA LEU A 457 -35.47 12.81 -42.57
C LEU A 457 -36.41 11.64 -42.34
N GLU A 458 -36.34 10.61 -43.15
CA GLU A 458 -36.93 9.31 -42.85
C GLU A 458 -36.15 8.69 -41.67
N PHE A 459 -36.60 9.01 -40.46
CA PHE A 459 -36.27 8.23 -39.30
C PHE A 459 -37.21 7.03 -39.27
N SER A 460 -36.69 5.82 -39.33
CA SER A 460 -37.50 4.62 -39.13
C SER A 460 -38.13 4.64 -37.74
N SER A 461 -39.34 4.13 -37.59
CA SER A 461 -40.10 4.12 -36.34
C SER A 461 -39.37 3.46 -35.15
N ASP A 462 -38.37 2.63 -35.41
CA ASP A 462 -37.55 1.95 -34.41
C ASP A 462 -36.35 2.80 -33.88
N ASP A 463 -36.09 3.93 -34.52
CA ASP A 463 -34.83 4.67 -34.33
C ASP A 463 -34.92 5.75 -33.22
N VAL A 464 -36.11 6.07 -32.73
CA VAL A 464 -36.32 7.26 -31.89
C VAL A 464 -37.11 6.92 -30.64
N LYS A 465 -36.51 7.08 -29.45
CA LYS A 465 -37.27 7.25 -28.21
C LYS A 465 -37.82 8.67 -28.17
N LEU A 466 -39.13 8.80 -28.35
CA LEU A 466 -39.88 10.04 -28.10
C LEU A 466 -39.76 10.35 -26.61
N GLU A 467 -39.14 11.49 -26.24
CA GLU A 467 -39.22 12.02 -24.86
C GLU A 467 -40.64 12.46 -24.50
N ASN A 468 -41.47 12.78 -25.53
CA ASN A 468 -42.94 13.04 -25.42
C ASN A 468 -43.57 12.84 -26.78
N GLU A 469 -44.70 12.12 -26.86
CA GLU A 469 -45.48 11.90 -28.10
C GLU A 469 -46.04 13.17 -28.73
N ASN A 470 -45.96 14.32 -28.05
CA ASN A 470 -46.52 15.60 -28.47
C ASN A 470 -45.50 16.60 -29.04
N THR A 471 -44.20 16.27 -29.14
CA THR A 471 -43.20 17.19 -29.71
C THR A 471 -42.68 16.68 -31.06
N ASN A 472 -42.73 17.56 -32.06
CA ASN A 472 -42.17 17.31 -33.39
C ASN A 472 -40.63 17.35 -33.40
N GLU A 473 -39.96 17.23 -32.24
CA GLU A 473 -38.53 17.30 -32.10
C GLU A 473 -37.89 15.92 -31.91
N VAL A 474 -36.77 15.70 -32.57
CA VAL A 474 -35.94 14.49 -32.48
C VAL A 474 -34.60 14.85 -31.90
N THR A 475 -34.16 14.07 -30.91
CA THR A 475 -32.83 14.20 -30.31
C THR A 475 -31.88 13.12 -30.85
N GLU A 476 -30.80 13.54 -31.48
CA GLU A 476 -29.76 12.63 -31.99
C GLU A 476 -28.43 12.87 -31.24
N ILE A 477 -27.76 11.78 -30.82
CA ILE A 477 -26.42 11.87 -30.26
C ILE A 477 -25.40 11.86 -31.38
N LEU A 478 -24.58 12.90 -31.47
CA LEU A 478 -23.60 13.13 -32.51
C LEU A 478 -22.22 12.58 -32.17
N ALA A 479 -21.77 12.79 -30.94
CA ALA A 479 -20.47 12.34 -30.50
C ALA A 479 -20.44 11.90 -29.03
N ILE A 480 -19.64 10.90 -28.73
CA ILE A 480 -19.24 10.47 -27.40
C ILE A 480 -17.80 10.93 -27.25
N SER A 481 -17.60 12.19 -26.88
CA SER A 481 -16.28 12.82 -26.87
C SER A 481 -15.53 12.61 -28.19
N ASP A 482 -14.24 12.35 -28.12
CA ASP A 482 -13.33 11.92 -29.19
C ASP A 482 -13.37 10.39 -29.46
N ILE A 483 -14.20 9.66 -28.71
CA ILE A 483 -14.25 8.20 -28.70
C ILE A 483 -15.02 7.64 -29.89
N LYS A 484 -16.23 8.16 -30.14
CA LYS A 484 -17.13 7.67 -31.19
C LYS A 484 -18.04 8.77 -31.69
N PHE A 485 -18.34 8.76 -32.98
CA PHE A 485 -19.17 9.76 -33.64
C PHE A 485 -20.23 9.12 -34.53
N SER A 486 -21.31 9.85 -34.76
CA SER A 486 -22.49 9.40 -35.50
C SER A 486 -22.29 9.48 -37.02
N LYS A 487 -23.21 8.85 -37.78
CA LYS A 487 -23.27 8.96 -39.24
C LYS A 487 -23.48 10.37 -39.77
N PHE A 488 -23.89 11.30 -38.92
CA PHE A 488 -24.13 12.71 -39.25
C PHE A 488 -22.89 13.60 -39.05
N LEU A 489 -21.76 13.01 -38.67
CA LEU A 489 -20.47 13.69 -38.55
C LEU A 489 -19.45 13.04 -39.47
N GLU A 490 -18.77 13.86 -40.26
CA GLU A 490 -17.65 13.41 -41.08
C GLU A 490 -16.35 13.90 -40.44
N LYS A 491 -15.46 12.96 -40.08
CA LYS A 491 -14.15 13.29 -39.47
C LYS A 491 -13.22 13.84 -40.53
N ILE A 492 -12.66 15.01 -40.27
CA ILE A 492 -11.71 15.72 -41.16
C ILE A 492 -10.30 15.64 -40.54
N GLN A 493 -9.29 15.37 -41.37
CA GLN A 493 -7.91 15.46 -40.92
C GLN A 493 -7.44 16.92 -40.97
N GLU A 494 -6.57 17.28 -40.02
CA GLU A 494 -6.09 18.67 -39.86
C GLU A 494 -5.43 19.24 -41.14
N ASN A 495 -4.73 18.40 -41.88
CA ASN A 495 -4.08 18.76 -43.18
C ASN A 495 -5.10 18.95 -44.34
N GLU A 496 -6.35 18.53 -44.15
CA GLU A 496 -7.41 18.68 -45.14
C GLU A 496 -8.20 19.98 -44.94
N ILE A 497 -8.10 20.62 -43.78
CA ILE A 497 -8.79 21.86 -43.47
C ILE A 497 -8.47 22.96 -44.47
N GLU A 498 -7.20 23.14 -44.82
CA GLU A 498 -6.79 24.12 -45.83
C GLU A 498 -7.35 23.85 -47.23
N LYS A 499 -7.52 22.57 -47.58
CA LYS A 499 -8.15 22.15 -48.83
C LYS A 499 -9.66 22.39 -48.84
N GLU A 500 -10.29 22.18 -47.74
CA GLU A 500 -11.74 22.43 -47.55
C GLU A 500 -12.02 23.94 -47.53
N ILE A 501 -11.19 24.77 -46.90
CA ILE A 501 -11.28 26.24 -46.96
C ILE A 501 -11.19 26.73 -48.41
N LYS A 502 -10.27 26.17 -49.21
CA LYS A 502 -10.12 26.53 -50.63
C LYS A 502 -11.29 26.06 -51.50
N LYS A 503 -11.98 24.97 -51.14
CA LYS A 503 -13.18 24.49 -51.84
C LYS A 503 -14.42 25.30 -51.47
N SER A 504 -14.51 25.83 -50.25
CA SER A 504 -15.66 26.62 -49.75
C SER A 504 -15.72 28.02 -50.31
N GLY A 505 -14.74 28.47 -51.10
CA GLY A 505 -14.72 29.82 -51.75
C GLY A 505 -15.94 30.19 -52.60
N ASN A 506 -16.96 29.32 -52.71
CA ASN A 506 -18.24 29.56 -53.40
C ASN A 506 -19.46 29.51 -52.47
N GLY A 507 -19.33 29.93 -51.21
CA GLY A 507 -20.51 30.22 -50.37
C GLY A 507 -21.16 29.06 -49.64
N SER A 508 -20.57 27.88 -49.60
CA SER A 508 -21.06 26.75 -48.83
C SER A 508 -20.67 26.92 -47.34
N LYS A 509 -21.63 27.29 -46.49
CA LYS A 509 -21.46 27.38 -45.02
C LYS A 509 -21.59 25.98 -44.43
N SER A 510 -20.46 25.35 -44.09
CA SER A 510 -20.46 24.07 -43.37
C SER A 510 -20.02 24.26 -41.92
N LYS A 511 -20.84 23.86 -40.95
CA LYS A 511 -20.51 23.91 -39.52
C LYS A 511 -19.46 22.86 -39.17
N LEU A 512 -18.56 23.22 -38.25
CA LEU A 512 -17.58 22.31 -37.69
C LEU A 512 -17.79 22.10 -36.21
N LEU A 513 -17.84 20.84 -35.79
CA LEU A 513 -17.76 20.43 -34.39
C LEU A 513 -16.31 20.04 -34.07
N VAL A 514 -15.69 20.73 -33.12
CA VAL A 514 -14.33 20.46 -32.67
C VAL A 514 -14.33 20.03 -31.23
N ILE A 515 -13.74 18.87 -30.93
CA ILE A 515 -13.60 18.34 -29.60
C ILE A 515 -12.11 18.23 -29.30
N GLY A 516 -11.60 19.13 -28.45
CA GLY A 516 -10.22 19.16 -27.99
C GLY A 516 -10.08 18.51 -26.61
N ARG A 517 -8.97 17.79 -26.40
CA ARG A 517 -8.59 17.24 -25.10
C ARG A 517 -7.25 17.85 -24.68
N LYS A 518 -7.18 18.44 -23.47
CA LYS A 518 -5.90 18.92 -22.94
C LYS A 518 -5.00 17.72 -22.60
N ASN A 519 -3.78 17.71 -23.11
CA ASN A 519 -2.72 16.78 -22.75
C ASN A 519 -2.36 17.00 -21.27
N GLY A 520 -2.81 16.14 -20.40
CA GLY A 520 -2.59 16.22 -18.96
C GLY A 520 -2.98 14.92 -18.26
N ARG A 521 -2.43 13.82 -18.78
CA ARG A 521 -2.10 12.55 -18.10
C ARG A 521 -1.26 11.75 -19.09
N GLU A 522 0.01 11.67 -18.82
CA GLU A 522 0.81 10.56 -19.31
C GLU A 522 0.10 9.26 -18.93
N ARG A 523 -0.13 8.41 -19.92
CA ARG A 523 -0.76 7.09 -19.76
C ARG A 523 0.16 6.14 -19.01
#